data_cbd2816506434694daa6e8bf96bbdc50
#
_entry.id   cbd2816506434694daa6e8bf96bbdc50
#
_cell.length_a   1.000
_cell.length_b   1.000
_cell.length_c   1.000
_cell.angle_alpha   90.00
_cell.angle_beta   90.00
_cell.angle_gamma   90.00
#
_symmetry.space_group_name_H-M   'P 1'
#
loop_
_entity.id
_entity.type
_entity.pdbx_description
1 polymer ?
#
loop_
_entity_poly.entity_id
_entity_poly.type
_entity_poly.pdbx_seq_one_letter_code
_entity_poly.pdbx_strand_id
1 'polypeptide(L)'
;IMLPPSGGGIIANLAGWVTGKVNVNLNYTSAPDIVLKCMERADVKTVITSRVFLQRLKQKGTDYTVLADKCNLVYAEDVMKSIPKWKMIFHMLMGVILPIPLIKFFYFKKNVKLNDTAVVLFSSGTEGVPKGVELTHYNMIGNCAQLSCIFNPTKNDVMLAELPLFHSFGLTVNVL
;
A
#
# COMPACT_ATOMS: atom_id res chain seq x y z
N ILE A 1 -4.58 -3.17 -1.85
CA ILE A 1 -4.80 -1.75 -1.54
C ILE A 1 -5.29 -1.06 -2.82
N MET A 2 -6.40 -0.33 -2.75
CA MET A 2 -6.95 0.45 -3.85
C MET A 2 -7.22 1.87 -3.34
N LEU A 3 -6.17 2.67 -3.29
CA LEU A 3 -6.20 4.05 -2.82
C LEU A 3 -5.41 4.97 -3.78
N PRO A 4 -5.77 6.25 -3.88
CA PRO A 4 -4.98 7.21 -4.65
C PRO A 4 -3.62 7.46 -3.98
N PRO A 5 -2.66 8.11 -4.67
CA PRO A 5 -1.47 8.66 -4.03
C PRO A 5 -1.92 9.62 -2.91
N SER A 6 -1.68 9.24 -1.68
CA SER A 6 -2.17 9.96 -0.50
C SER A 6 -1.52 9.43 0.77
N GLY A 7 -1.56 10.21 1.85
CA GLY A 7 -1.13 9.73 3.17
C GLY A 7 -1.83 8.44 3.59
N GLY A 8 -3.12 8.27 3.25
CA GLY A 8 -3.85 7.03 3.53
C GLY A 8 -3.30 5.82 2.76
N GLY A 9 -2.92 5.99 1.50
CA GLY A 9 -2.28 4.94 0.70
C GLY A 9 -0.91 4.55 1.23
N ILE A 10 -0.11 5.53 1.65
CA ILE A 10 1.20 5.31 2.27
C ILE A 10 1.04 4.54 3.59
N ILE A 11 0.17 5.01 4.48
CA ILE A 11 -0.09 4.37 5.78
C ILE A 11 -0.59 2.92 5.60
N ALA A 12 -1.47 2.66 4.62
CA ALA A 12 -1.95 1.32 4.35
C ALA A 12 -0.82 0.37 3.91
N ASN A 13 0.10 0.83 3.06
CA ASN A 13 1.28 0.05 2.66
C ASN A 13 2.22 -0.22 3.84
N LEU A 14 2.56 0.79 4.62
CA LEU A 14 3.40 0.65 5.81
C LEU A 14 2.77 -0.29 6.84
N ALA A 15 1.47 -0.16 7.10
CA ALA A 15 0.75 -1.03 8.01
C ALA A 15 0.76 -2.50 7.56
N GLY A 16 0.60 -2.77 6.26
CA GLY A 16 0.74 -4.10 5.70
C GLY A 16 2.11 -4.70 5.98
N TRP A 17 3.18 -3.98 5.69
CA TRP A 17 4.56 -4.46 5.91
C TRP A 17 4.88 -4.68 7.40
N VAL A 18 4.52 -3.73 8.27
CA VAL A 18 4.72 -3.85 9.72
C VAL A 18 4.00 -5.08 10.30
N THR A 19 2.84 -5.42 9.76
CA THR A 19 2.07 -6.60 10.18
C THR A 19 2.46 -7.89 9.44
N GLY A 20 3.49 -7.84 8.59
CA GLY A 20 4.00 -8.98 7.83
C GLY A 20 3.02 -9.49 6.77
N LYS A 21 2.25 -8.59 6.17
CA LYS A 21 1.37 -8.89 5.04
C LYS A 21 2.06 -8.57 3.72
N VAL A 22 1.73 -9.34 2.69
CA VAL A 22 2.10 -9.01 1.31
C VAL A 22 1.10 -7.99 0.79
N ASN A 23 1.60 -6.83 0.38
CA ASN A 23 0.75 -5.80 -0.18
C ASN A 23 0.51 -6.03 -1.68
N VAL A 24 -0.73 -5.84 -2.11
CA VAL A 24 -1.10 -5.81 -3.52
C VAL A 24 -1.71 -4.46 -3.81
N ASN A 25 -0.99 -3.61 -4.55
CA ASN A 25 -1.51 -2.31 -4.98
C ASN A 25 -2.25 -2.49 -6.31
N LEU A 26 -3.57 -2.36 -6.27
CA LEU A 26 -4.45 -2.60 -7.43
C LEU A 26 -4.50 -1.36 -8.33
N ASN A 27 -4.38 -1.58 -9.63
CA ASN A 27 -4.47 -0.52 -10.62
C ASN A 27 -5.93 -0.10 -10.84
N TYR A 28 -6.32 1.00 -10.23
CA TYR A 28 -7.66 1.57 -10.31
C TYR A 28 -7.95 2.31 -11.64
N THR A 29 -7.01 2.34 -12.57
CA THR A 29 -7.24 2.86 -13.94
C THR A 29 -7.57 1.76 -14.92
N SER A 30 -7.43 0.49 -14.52
CA SER A 30 -7.81 -0.68 -15.32
C SER A 30 -9.31 -0.94 -15.23
N ALA A 31 -9.85 -1.68 -16.19
CA ALA A 31 -11.23 -2.14 -16.12
C ALA A 31 -11.47 -3.08 -14.92
N PRO A 32 -12.67 -3.07 -14.30
CA PRO A 32 -12.95 -3.85 -13.09
C PRO A 32 -12.72 -5.36 -13.25
N ASP A 33 -13.00 -5.95 -14.40
CA ASP A 33 -12.75 -7.35 -14.71
C ASP A 33 -11.25 -7.71 -14.68
N ILE A 34 -10.39 -6.80 -15.14
CA ILE A 34 -8.93 -6.97 -15.08
C ILE A 34 -8.46 -6.91 -13.63
N VAL A 35 -8.99 -5.99 -12.83
CA VAL A 35 -8.65 -5.88 -11.40
C VAL A 35 -9.08 -7.14 -10.65
N LEU A 36 -10.26 -7.69 -10.95
CA LEU A 36 -10.72 -8.95 -10.36
C LEU A 36 -9.78 -10.13 -10.70
N LYS A 37 -9.33 -10.24 -11.95
CA LYS A 37 -8.34 -11.26 -12.35
C LYS A 37 -7.01 -11.10 -11.61
N CYS A 38 -6.54 -9.86 -11.39
CA CYS A 38 -5.36 -9.58 -10.58
C CYS A 38 -5.55 -10.01 -9.13
N MET A 39 -6.72 -9.72 -8.55
CA MET A 39 -7.06 -10.10 -7.18
C MET A 39 -7.12 -11.64 -7.02
N GLU A 40 -7.75 -12.33 -7.96
CA GLU A 40 -7.81 -13.79 -7.97
C GLU A 40 -6.41 -14.41 -8.07
N ARG A 41 -5.56 -13.90 -8.98
CA ARG A 41 -4.19 -14.39 -9.16
C ARG A 41 -3.30 -14.20 -7.95
N ALA A 42 -3.50 -13.12 -7.18
CA ALA A 42 -2.75 -12.82 -5.96
C ALA A 42 -3.47 -13.28 -4.69
N ASP A 43 -4.57 -14.04 -4.80
CA ASP A 43 -5.41 -14.52 -3.69
C ASP A 43 -5.82 -13.39 -2.70
N VAL A 44 -6.21 -12.24 -3.24
CA VAL A 44 -6.59 -11.07 -2.44
C VAL A 44 -7.96 -11.28 -1.81
N LYS A 45 -8.02 -11.38 -0.48
CA LYS A 45 -9.27 -11.55 0.28
C LYS A 45 -9.81 -10.24 0.84
N THR A 46 -8.96 -9.24 1.03
CA THR A 46 -9.33 -7.97 1.65
C THR A 46 -8.76 -6.81 0.84
N VAL A 47 -9.60 -5.82 0.55
CA VAL A 47 -9.20 -4.60 -0.15
C VAL A 47 -9.40 -3.40 0.74
N ILE A 48 -8.32 -2.69 1.04
CA ILE A 48 -8.37 -1.39 1.72
C ILE A 48 -8.61 -0.31 0.67
N THR A 49 -9.68 0.46 0.85
CA THR A 49 -10.09 1.51 -0.09
C THR A 49 -10.75 2.70 0.64
N SER A 50 -11.33 3.64 -0.10
CA SER A 50 -12.07 4.79 0.41
C SER A 50 -13.41 4.92 -0.34
N ARG A 51 -14.50 5.18 0.39
CA ARG A 51 -15.81 5.40 -0.24
C ARG A 51 -15.79 6.61 -1.18
N VAL A 52 -15.19 7.69 -0.72
CA VAL A 52 -15.03 8.90 -1.52
C VAL A 52 -14.23 8.63 -2.79
N PHE A 53 -13.19 7.81 -2.71
CA PHE A 53 -12.38 7.46 -3.85
C PHE A 53 -13.14 6.59 -4.86
N LEU A 54 -13.83 5.54 -4.40
CA LEU A 54 -14.65 4.70 -5.29
C LEU A 54 -15.78 5.51 -5.97
N GLN A 55 -16.41 6.43 -5.25
CA GLN A 55 -17.42 7.31 -5.82
C GLN A 55 -16.84 8.21 -6.92
N ARG A 56 -15.64 8.77 -6.73
CA ARG A 56 -14.95 9.56 -7.76
C ARG A 56 -14.59 8.72 -8.98
N LEU A 57 -14.17 7.48 -8.82
CA LEU A 57 -13.90 6.57 -9.94
C LEU A 57 -15.17 6.27 -10.72
N LYS A 58 -16.30 6.03 -10.03
CA LYS A 58 -17.61 5.84 -10.65
C LYS A 58 -18.05 7.05 -11.45
N GLN A 59 -17.87 8.26 -10.94
CA GLN A 59 -18.16 9.51 -11.67
C GLN A 59 -17.29 9.67 -12.93
N LYS A 60 -16.08 9.10 -12.94
CA LYS A 60 -15.18 9.07 -14.10
C LYS A 60 -15.45 7.90 -15.06
N GLY A 61 -16.50 7.12 -14.82
CA GLY A 61 -16.92 6.02 -15.70
C GLY A 61 -16.40 4.64 -15.30
N THR A 62 -15.68 4.49 -14.17
CA THR A 62 -15.19 3.18 -13.72
C THR A 62 -15.89 2.76 -12.42
N ASP A 63 -16.80 1.79 -12.51
CA ASP A 63 -17.57 1.30 -11.36
C ASP A 63 -16.95 0.04 -10.76
N TYR A 64 -16.51 0.14 -9.52
CA TYR A 64 -15.91 -0.96 -8.74
C TYR A 64 -16.86 -1.55 -7.69
N THR A 65 -18.17 -1.34 -7.80
CA THR A 65 -19.15 -1.94 -6.86
C THR A 65 -19.08 -3.46 -6.83
N VAL A 66 -18.68 -4.08 -7.94
CA VAL A 66 -18.46 -5.53 -8.05
C VAL A 66 -17.45 -6.10 -7.04
N LEU A 67 -16.56 -5.27 -6.50
CA LEU A 67 -15.59 -5.72 -5.48
C LEU A 67 -16.27 -6.13 -4.17
N ALA A 68 -17.42 -5.53 -3.84
CA ALA A 68 -18.14 -5.82 -2.59
C ALA A 68 -18.60 -7.28 -2.49
N ASP A 69 -18.87 -7.90 -3.65
CA ASP A 69 -19.34 -9.30 -3.72
C ASP A 69 -18.18 -10.30 -3.75
N LYS A 70 -16.94 -9.81 -4.00
CA LYS A 70 -15.76 -10.67 -4.24
C LYS A 70 -14.73 -10.64 -3.12
N CYS A 71 -14.74 -9.63 -2.27
CA CYS A 71 -13.75 -9.48 -1.20
C CYS A 71 -14.30 -8.69 -0.02
N ASN A 72 -13.60 -8.77 1.11
CA ASN A 72 -13.88 -7.93 2.26
C ASN A 72 -13.36 -6.51 1.99
N LEU A 73 -14.27 -5.52 1.91
CA LEU A 73 -13.89 -4.11 1.75
C LEU A 73 -13.67 -3.46 3.11
N VAL A 74 -12.49 -2.93 3.31
CA VAL A 74 -12.13 -2.12 4.49
C VAL A 74 -12.00 -0.67 4.05
N TYR A 75 -12.89 0.16 4.54
CA TYR A 75 -12.87 1.58 4.21
C TYR A 75 -12.00 2.36 5.18
N ALA A 76 -11.07 3.15 4.65
CA ALA A 76 -10.17 3.98 5.46
C ALA A 76 -10.93 4.93 6.40
N GLU A 77 -12.07 5.44 5.96
CA GLU A 77 -12.94 6.31 6.76
C GLU A 77 -13.49 5.59 8.01
N ASP A 78 -13.84 4.31 7.89
CA ASP A 78 -14.35 3.54 9.02
C ASP A 78 -13.24 3.19 10.00
N VAL A 79 -12.07 2.82 9.48
CA VAL A 79 -10.88 2.59 10.31
C VAL A 79 -10.56 3.84 11.11
N MET A 80 -10.51 5.02 10.47
CA MET A 80 -10.24 6.28 11.17
C MET A 80 -11.29 6.60 12.25
N LYS A 81 -12.57 6.37 11.97
CA LYS A 81 -13.65 6.60 12.93
C LYS A 81 -13.63 5.60 14.10
N SER A 82 -13.19 4.37 13.87
CA SER A 82 -13.15 3.33 14.89
C SER A 82 -12.02 3.52 15.91
N ILE A 83 -11.03 4.36 15.62
CA ILE A 83 -9.90 4.60 16.51
C ILE A 83 -10.21 5.80 17.43
N PRO A 84 -10.38 5.61 18.73
CA PRO A 84 -10.57 6.71 19.67
C PRO A 84 -9.36 7.66 19.67
N LYS A 85 -9.61 8.96 19.77
CA LYS A 85 -8.54 9.99 19.75
C LYS A 85 -7.44 9.74 20.78
N TRP A 86 -7.80 9.28 21.98
CA TRP A 86 -6.81 8.99 23.02
C TRP A 86 -5.84 7.87 22.63
N LYS A 87 -6.33 6.84 21.91
CA LYS A 87 -5.45 5.78 21.38
C LYS A 87 -4.49 6.31 20.33
N MET A 88 -4.96 7.18 19.43
CA MET A 88 -4.10 7.83 18.43
C MET A 88 -2.98 8.61 19.10
N ILE A 89 -3.32 9.47 20.09
CA ILE A 89 -2.34 10.26 20.85
C ILE A 89 -1.37 9.35 21.61
N PHE A 90 -1.89 8.32 22.27
CA PHE A 90 -1.07 7.35 23.01
C PHE A 90 -0.04 6.66 22.11
N HIS A 91 -0.46 6.11 20.96
CA HIS A 91 0.45 5.45 20.04
C HIS A 91 1.44 6.41 19.35
N MET A 92 1.02 7.65 19.11
CA MET A 92 1.91 8.70 18.62
C MET A 92 3.01 9.01 19.64
N LEU A 93 2.65 9.17 20.91
CA LEU A 93 3.63 9.39 21.99
C LEU A 93 4.56 8.19 22.16
N MET A 94 4.02 6.96 22.10
CA MET A 94 4.84 5.75 22.15
C MET A 94 5.85 5.70 20.98
N GLY A 95 5.43 6.10 19.77
CA GLY A 95 6.32 6.16 18.62
C GLY A 95 7.47 7.18 18.75
N VAL A 96 7.29 8.23 19.53
CA VAL A 96 8.32 9.26 19.80
C VAL A 96 9.21 8.87 20.98
N ILE A 97 8.65 8.28 22.03
CA ILE A 97 9.34 8.03 23.31
C ILE A 97 10.06 6.68 23.32
N LEU A 98 9.48 5.65 22.71
CA LEU A 98 10.03 4.31 22.77
C LEU A 98 11.25 4.15 21.84
N PRO A 99 12.33 3.50 22.31
CA PRO A 99 13.42 3.10 21.44
C PRO A 99 12.96 2.04 20.42
N ILE A 100 13.57 2.06 19.24
CA ILE A 100 13.19 1.20 18.11
C ILE A 100 13.01 -0.29 18.47
N PRO A 101 13.88 -0.93 19.32
CA PRO A 101 13.68 -2.33 19.68
C PRO A 101 12.34 -2.59 20.39
N LEU A 102 11.90 -1.67 21.27
CA LEU A 102 10.61 -1.80 21.96
C LEU A 102 9.44 -1.55 21.01
N ILE A 103 9.57 -0.61 20.10
CA ILE A 103 8.56 -0.40 19.03
C ILE A 103 8.40 -1.70 18.23
N LYS A 104 9.50 -2.31 17.81
CA LYS A 104 9.47 -3.60 17.10
C LYS A 104 8.78 -4.68 17.92
N PHE A 105 9.12 -4.82 19.20
CA PHE A 105 8.53 -5.81 20.08
C PHE A 105 7.01 -5.65 20.25
N PHE A 106 6.51 -4.44 20.41
CA PHE A 106 5.09 -4.20 20.64
C PHE A 106 4.23 -4.16 19.37
N TYR A 107 4.78 -3.68 18.26
CA TYR A 107 4.00 -3.41 17.05
C TYR A 107 4.24 -4.40 15.90
N PHE A 108 5.40 -5.05 15.85
CA PHE A 108 5.71 -6.02 14.81
C PHE A 108 5.35 -7.43 15.30
N LYS A 109 4.21 -7.94 14.83
CA LYS A 109 3.71 -9.26 15.26
C LYS A 109 4.36 -10.45 14.56
N LYS A 110 5.07 -10.23 13.46
CA LYS A 110 5.69 -11.28 12.65
C LYS A 110 7.16 -10.97 12.42
N ASN A 111 7.98 -12.01 12.51
CA ASN A 111 9.39 -11.91 12.16
C ASN A 111 9.51 -11.89 10.63
N VAL A 112 9.59 -10.72 10.03
CA VAL A 112 9.69 -10.51 8.58
C VAL A 112 11.16 -10.64 8.18
N LYS A 113 11.43 -11.47 7.17
CA LYS A 113 12.77 -11.67 6.61
C LYS A 113 12.94 -10.80 5.36
N LEU A 114 14.18 -10.45 5.05
CA LEU A 114 14.49 -9.63 3.86
C LEU A 114 14.04 -10.28 2.55
N ASN A 115 14.07 -11.60 2.47
CA ASN A 115 13.68 -12.35 1.28
C ASN A 115 12.17 -12.67 1.23
N ASP A 116 11.39 -12.31 2.26
CA ASP A 116 9.95 -12.46 2.19
C ASP A 116 9.37 -11.48 1.17
N THR A 117 8.33 -11.91 0.44
CA THR A 117 7.61 -11.05 -0.50
C THR A 117 6.96 -9.89 0.25
N ALA A 118 7.30 -8.67 -0.14
CA ALA A 118 6.78 -7.44 0.44
C ALA A 118 5.56 -6.93 -0.31
N VAL A 119 5.60 -7.03 -1.64
CA VAL A 119 4.55 -6.49 -2.51
C VAL A 119 4.44 -7.29 -3.80
N VAL A 120 3.22 -7.38 -4.33
CA VAL A 120 2.95 -7.85 -5.68
C VAL A 120 2.43 -6.67 -6.50
N LEU A 121 3.10 -6.38 -7.60
CA LEU A 121 2.70 -5.36 -8.57
C LEU A 121 2.31 -6.02 -9.89
N PHE A 122 1.24 -5.55 -10.49
CA PHE A 122 0.78 -6.07 -11.78
C PHE A 122 1.26 -5.18 -12.92
N SER A 123 2.01 -5.77 -13.85
CA SER A 123 2.40 -5.11 -15.10
C SER A 123 1.34 -5.34 -16.18
N SER A 124 1.19 -4.38 -17.09
CA SER A 124 0.40 -4.57 -18.31
C SER A 124 1.03 -5.67 -19.15
N GLY A 125 0.48 -6.89 -19.09
CA GLY A 125 0.90 -8.00 -19.94
C GLY A 125 0.52 -7.72 -21.39
N THR A 126 1.41 -8.04 -22.33
CA THR A 126 1.16 -7.95 -23.78
C THR A 126 0.03 -8.87 -24.27
N GLU A 127 -0.37 -9.85 -23.46
CA GLU A 127 -1.38 -10.88 -23.78
C GLU A 127 -2.71 -10.67 -23.02
N GLY A 128 -3.01 -9.47 -22.55
CA GLY A 128 -4.32 -9.11 -21.99
C GLY A 128 -4.55 -9.43 -20.51
N VAL A 129 -3.80 -10.34 -19.88
CA VAL A 129 -3.86 -10.60 -18.44
C VAL A 129 -2.58 -10.10 -17.77
N PRO A 130 -2.69 -9.15 -16.80
CA PRO A 130 -1.52 -8.60 -16.12
C PRO A 130 -0.69 -9.69 -15.44
N LYS A 131 0.64 -9.58 -15.54
CA LYS A 131 1.59 -10.45 -14.84
C LYS A 131 1.86 -9.88 -13.46
N GLY A 132 1.70 -10.70 -12.41
CA GLY A 132 2.08 -10.34 -11.04
C GLY A 132 3.59 -10.49 -10.86
N VAL A 133 4.24 -9.41 -10.46
CA VAL A 133 5.66 -9.37 -10.13
C VAL A 133 5.79 -9.28 -8.61
N GLU A 134 6.40 -10.30 -8.01
CA GLU A 134 6.70 -10.32 -6.59
C GLU A 134 8.01 -9.59 -6.31
N LEU A 135 7.98 -8.63 -5.39
CA LEU A 135 9.15 -7.92 -4.91
C LEU A 135 9.34 -8.22 -3.43
N THR A 136 10.55 -8.61 -3.07
CA THR A 136 10.92 -8.86 -1.68
C THR A 136 11.25 -7.55 -0.93
N HIS A 137 11.30 -7.59 0.39
CA HIS A 137 11.82 -6.45 1.18
C HIS A 137 13.23 -6.08 0.75
N TYR A 138 14.08 -7.07 0.41
CA TYR A 138 15.43 -6.84 -0.10
C TYR A 138 15.43 -6.04 -1.40
N ASN A 139 14.56 -6.38 -2.37
CA ASN A 139 14.44 -5.64 -3.62
C ASN A 139 14.02 -4.19 -3.38
N MET A 140 13.05 -3.96 -2.48
CA MET A 140 12.56 -2.62 -2.15
C MET A 140 13.68 -1.76 -1.53
N ILE A 141 14.35 -2.28 -0.49
CA ILE A 141 15.45 -1.59 0.19
C ILE A 141 16.61 -1.32 -0.75
N GLY A 142 16.97 -2.31 -1.60
CA GLY A 142 18.03 -2.17 -2.59
C GLY A 142 17.75 -1.04 -3.59
N ASN A 143 16.51 -0.96 -4.07
CA ASN A 143 16.10 0.12 -4.97
C ASN A 143 16.15 1.50 -4.29
N CYS A 144 15.71 1.60 -3.03
CA CYS A 144 15.83 2.84 -2.26
C CYS A 144 17.31 3.27 -2.08
N ALA A 145 18.18 2.32 -1.77
CA ALA A 145 19.61 2.61 -1.64
C ALA A 145 20.21 3.13 -2.96
N GLN A 146 19.84 2.52 -4.09
CA GLN A 146 20.28 2.98 -5.42
C GLN A 146 19.78 4.40 -5.72
N LEU A 147 18.50 4.69 -5.46
CA LEU A 147 17.95 6.03 -5.65
C LEU A 147 18.63 7.06 -4.75
N SER A 148 18.87 6.71 -3.49
CA SER A 148 19.58 7.60 -2.55
C SER A 148 21.01 7.94 -3.00
N CYS A 149 21.70 7.01 -3.64
CA CYS A 149 23.03 7.28 -4.20
C CYS A 149 23.00 8.27 -5.39
N ILE A 150 21.88 8.26 -6.16
CA ILE A 150 21.75 9.13 -7.35
C ILE A 150 21.27 10.53 -6.95
N PHE A 151 20.21 10.60 -6.14
CA PHE A 151 19.53 11.85 -5.80
C PHE A 151 20.07 12.51 -4.53
N ASN A 152 20.77 11.77 -3.68
CA ASN A 152 21.30 12.23 -2.39
C ASN A 152 20.28 13.07 -1.59
N PRO A 153 19.06 12.54 -1.32
CA PRO A 153 18.00 13.31 -0.71
C PRO A 153 18.37 13.73 0.71
N THR A 154 17.97 14.93 1.08
CA THR A 154 18.17 15.51 2.41
C THR A 154 16.82 15.71 3.12
N LYS A 155 16.86 15.91 4.44
CA LYS A 155 15.64 16.20 5.22
C LYS A 155 14.94 17.52 4.84
N ASN A 156 15.60 18.37 4.07
CA ASN A 156 15.05 19.66 3.63
C ASN A 156 14.38 19.58 2.24
N ASP A 157 14.54 18.44 1.56
CA ASP A 157 13.92 18.25 0.26
C ASP A 157 12.43 17.94 0.42
N VAL A 158 11.64 18.48 -0.49
CA VAL A 158 10.21 18.24 -0.56
C VAL A 158 9.89 17.53 -1.86
N MET A 159 9.32 16.34 -1.76
CA MET A 159 8.95 15.55 -2.91
C MET A 159 7.43 15.53 -3.12
N LEU A 160 7.01 15.77 -4.36
CA LEU A 160 5.61 15.65 -4.74
C LEU A 160 5.24 14.17 -4.94
N ALA A 161 4.46 13.61 -4.02
CA ALA A 161 4.00 12.22 -4.04
C ALA A 161 2.72 12.07 -4.90
N GLU A 162 2.83 12.24 -6.23
CA GLU A 162 1.70 12.20 -7.16
C GLU A 162 1.60 10.88 -7.93
N LEU A 163 2.69 10.13 -8.02
CA LEU A 163 2.72 8.89 -8.80
C LEU A 163 1.88 7.78 -8.17
N PRO A 164 1.11 7.02 -8.98
CA PRO A 164 0.28 5.94 -8.47
C PRO A 164 1.08 4.85 -7.75
N LEU A 165 0.57 4.39 -6.60
CA LEU A 165 1.24 3.37 -5.77
C LEU A 165 1.23 1.96 -6.38
N PHE A 166 0.44 1.72 -7.41
CA PHE A 166 0.45 0.46 -8.16
C PHE A 166 1.56 0.37 -9.22
N HIS A 167 2.29 1.47 -9.48
CA HIS A 167 3.52 1.47 -10.26
C HIS A 167 4.74 1.33 -9.34
N SER A 168 5.72 0.51 -9.76
CA SER A 168 6.93 0.25 -8.98
C SER A 168 7.67 1.53 -8.59
N PHE A 169 7.84 2.45 -9.55
CA PHE A 169 8.49 3.72 -9.29
C PHE A 169 7.69 4.59 -8.31
N GLY A 170 6.35 4.69 -8.51
CA GLY A 170 5.48 5.45 -7.62
C GLY A 170 5.48 4.89 -6.19
N LEU A 171 5.48 3.57 -6.05
CA LEU A 171 5.56 2.93 -4.74
C LEU A 171 6.89 3.23 -4.04
N THR A 172 8.03 3.09 -4.76
CA THR A 172 9.36 3.32 -4.19
C THR A 172 9.53 4.78 -3.77
N VAL A 173 9.21 5.73 -4.65
CA VAL A 173 9.49 7.15 -4.43
C VAL A 173 8.53 7.79 -3.41
N ASN A 174 7.27 7.32 -3.34
CA ASN A 174 6.27 7.94 -2.47
C ASN A 174 6.16 7.29 -1.09
N VAL A 175 6.65 6.06 -0.91
CA VAL A 175 6.43 5.30 0.35
C VAL A 175 7.75 5.00 1.06
N LEU A 176 8.82 4.82 0.34
CA LEU A 176 10.14 4.44 0.83
C LEU A 176 11.14 5.58 0.76
#